data_babd85bfaaf0cef628e6dfa7a753a81a
#
_entry.id   babd85bfaaf0cef628e6dfa7a753a81a
#
_cell.length_a   1.000
_cell.length_b   1.000
_cell.length_c   1.000
_cell.angle_alpha   90.00
_cell.angle_beta   90.00
_cell.angle_gamma   90.00
#
_symmetry.space_group_name_H-M   'P 1'
#
loop_
_entity.id
_entity.type
_entity.pdbx_description
1 polymer ?
#
loop_
_entity_poly.entity_id
_entity_poly.type
_entity_poly.pdbx_seq_one_letter_code
_entity_poly.pdbx_strand_id
1 'polypeptide(L)'
;MKHQGVAMVISAIFALLTAFPAIASAGKILRYTDHEPYGNMRTQFIKNVFFSEIEKESQGRLKIGAHWKGDISSSYNALSTLGQGTRADIGIIVPEYTAEQLLLHQIFKSFPLGPANGEAQVRFFHRVFQQYPQFARELGQNNLVNLQFFLGYPVGFFTRQPDVKLKQLEGTKWRTASFWHQSFLRNAGGATLVMPWNDKITDALRTGQLNGLMVNLDSGDDIHAQRAAPYIHYSPALWLGHVYLLVINKDTLNALDERDRLAIRRAAETTEKQLGAALDSGLASLTTRLENEGAKLHLLSRDEQLEWQKATRYQEVQEEWVRQQESKGNTDAGKLMHELRLLLEANARQKR
;
A
#
# COMPACT_ATOMS: atom_id res chain seq x y z
N MET A 1 -14.48 -10.96 -97.81
CA MET A 1 -14.89 -10.01 -96.75
C MET A 1 -14.21 -10.48 -95.46
N LYS A 2 -13.26 -9.68 -94.98
CA LYS A 2 -12.33 -10.05 -93.87
C LYS A 2 -12.87 -9.53 -92.51
N HIS A 3 -13.03 -10.40 -91.56
CA HIS A 3 -13.27 -10.01 -90.19
C HIS A 3 -11.94 -9.96 -89.43
N GLN A 4 -11.59 -8.80 -88.91
CA GLN A 4 -10.47 -8.59 -87.98
C GLN A 4 -10.99 -8.73 -86.54
N GLY A 5 -10.41 -9.69 -85.79
CA GLY A 5 -10.64 -9.84 -84.40
C GLY A 5 -9.63 -9.00 -83.61
N VAL A 6 -10.13 -8.16 -82.72
CA VAL A 6 -9.30 -7.37 -81.77
C VAL A 6 -9.04 -8.21 -80.57
N ALA A 7 -7.77 -8.50 -80.30
CA ALA A 7 -7.33 -9.16 -79.02
C ALA A 7 -7.15 -8.12 -77.88
N MET A 8 -7.91 -8.29 -76.84
CA MET A 8 -7.85 -7.46 -75.67
C MET A 8 -6.84 -8.08 -74.70
N VAL A 9 -5.70 -7.40 -74.44
CA VAL A 9 -4.69 -7.80 -73.47
C VAL A 9 -5.07 -7.23 -72.09
N ILE A 10 -5.46 -8.10 -71.21
CA ILE A 10 -5.70 -7.74 -69.77
C ILE A 10 -4.39 -7.87 -69.07
N SER A 11 -3.77 -6.74 -68.66
CA SER A 11 -2.61 -6.68 -67.81
C SER A 11 -3.07 -6.82 -66.32
N ALA A 12 -2.82 -7.97 -65.70
CA ALA A 12 -3.02 -8.18 -64.29
C ALA A 12 -1.82 -7.60 -63.50
N ILE A 13 -2.05 -6.49 -62.80
CA ILE A 13 -1.07 -5.93 -61.86
C ILE A 13 -1.16 -6.74 -60.57
N PHE A 14 -0.20 -7.61 -60.31
CA PHE A 14 -0.01 -8.28 -59.01
C PHE A 14 0.65 -7.29 -58.03
N ALA A 15 -0.15 -6.71 -57.13
CA ALA A 15 0.36 -5.94 -56.02
C ALA A 15 0.99 -6.92 -54.99
N LEU A 16 2.32 -7.01 -54.99
CA LEU A 16 3.07 -7.70 -53.93
C LEU A 16 2.92 -6.88 -52.66
N LEU A 17 2.01 -7.27 -51.77
CA LEU A 17 2.00 -6.83 -50.38
C LEU A 17 3.22 -7.45 -49.67
N THR A 18 4.33 -6.71 -49.63
CA THR A 18 5.47 -7.06 -48.75
C THR A 18 5.02 -6.88 -47.31
N ALA A 19 4.58 -7.98 -46.67
CA ALA A 19 4.43 -8.05 -45.26
C ALA A 19 5.84 -7.89 -44.65
N PHE A 20 6.18 -6.68 -44.20
CA PHE A 20 7.35 -6.51 -43.34
C PHE A 20 7.11 -7.32 -42.06
N PRO A 21 8.01 -8.28 -41.74
CA PRO A 21 7.92 -8.92 -40.43
C PRO A 21 8.09 -7.81 -39.39
N ALA A 22 7.08 -7.60 -38.56
CA ALA A 22 7.23 -6.79 -37.38
C ALA A 22 8.36 -7.44 -36.56
N ILE A 23 9.55 -6.83 -36.56
CA ILE A 23 10.62 -7.23 -35.67
C ILE A 23 10.04 -7.04 -34.27
N ALA A 24 9.65 -8.14 -33.66
CA ALA A 24 9.26 -8.15 -32.25
C ALA A 24 10.48 -7.66 -31.47
N SER A 25 10.50 -6.39 -31.15
CA SER A 25 11.51 -5.83 -30.24
C SER A 25 11.44 -6.65 -28.95
N ALA A 26 12.57 -7.23 -28.55
CA ALA A 26 12.64 -7.91 -27.26
C ALA A 26 12.14 -6.95 -26.19
N GLY A 27 11.06 -7.35 -25.49
CA GLY A 27 10.39 -6.46 -24.53
C GLY A 27 11.37 -5.93 -23.49
N LYS A 28 11.29 -4.64 -23.16
CA LYS A 28 12.10 -4.03 -22.10
C LYS A 28 11.68 -4.61 -20.77
N ILE A 29 12.64 -5.16 -20.01
CA ILE A 29 12.39 -5.69 -18.67
C ILE A 29 12.61 -4.56 -17.65
N LEU A 30 11.59 -4.26 -16.84
CA LEU A 30 11.68 -3.39 -15.69
C LEU A 30 11.84 -4.25 -14.44
N ARG A 31 12.89 -3.98 -13.66
CA ARG A 31 13.22 -4.74 -12.44
C ARG A 31 12.38 -4.23 -11.29
N TYR A 32 11.56 -5.11 -10.74
CA TYR A 32 10.71 -4.82 -9.58
C TYR A 32 11.34 -5.36 -8.29
N THR A 33 11.26 -4.60 -7.20
CA THR A 33 11.69 -5.03 -5.87
C THR A 33 10.60 -4.87 -4.82
N ASP A 34 10.47 -5.88 -3.96
CA ASP A 34 9.58 -5.88 -2.82
C ASP A 34 10.26 -6.56 -1.62
N HIS A 35 10.10 -5.99 -0.43
CA HIS A 35 10.65 -6.55 0.80
C HIS A 35 9.88 -7.76 1.30
N GLU A 36 8.60 -7.92 0.89
CA GLU A 36 7.78 -9.06 1.28
C GLU A 36 7.98 -10.26 0.34
N PRO A 37 7.80 -11.48 0.88
CA PRO A 37 7.74 -12.68 0.04
C PRO A 37 6.48 -12.65 -0.83
N TYR A 38 6.57 -13.27 -2.00
CA TYR A 38 5.39 -13.51 -2.82
C TYR A 38 4.46 -14.51 -2.12
N GLY A 39 3.13 -14.20 -2.05
CA GLY A 39 2.14 -15.12 -1.53
C GLY A 39 0.96 -14.48 -0.80
N ASN A 40 1.14 -13.30 -0.19
CA ASN A 40 0.03 -12.58 0.42
C ASN A 40 -0.85 -11.86 -0.64
N MET A 41 -2.00 -11.35 -0.22
CA MET A 41 -2.98 -10.71 -1.12
C MET A 41 -2.33 -9.59 -1.95
N ARG A 42 -1.57 -8.69 -1.32
CA ARG A 42 -0.93 -7.54 -1.99
C ARG A 42 0.04 -7.99 -3.07
N THR A 43 0.96 -8.89 -2.74
CA THR A 43 2.00 -9.35 -3.68
C THR A 43 1.40 -10.18 -4.83
N GLN A 44 0.37 -10.98 -4.56
CA GLN A 44 -0.40 -11.69 -5.58
C GLN A 44 -1.15 -10.71 -6.50
N PHE A 45 -1.81 -9.71 -5.92
CA PHE A 45 -2.55 -8.71 -6.68
C PHE A 45 -1.62 -7.87 -7.58
N ILE A 46 -0.47 -7.45 -7.06
CA ILE A 46 0.55 -6.73 -7.85
C ILE A 46 0.99 -7.58 -9.05
N LYS A 47 1.35 -8.85 -8.80
CA LYS A 47 1.84 -9.72 -9.87
C LYS A 47 0.75 -10.07 -10.87
N ASN A 48 -0.42 -10.50 -10.39
CA ASN A 48 -1.44 -11.09 -11.24
C ASN A 48 -2.34 -10.05 -11.92
N VAL A 49 -2.41 -8.82 -11.38
CA VAL A 49 -3.21 -7.74 -11.95
C VAL A 49 -2.30 -6.66 -12.55
N PHE A 50 -1.49 -5.98 -11.73
CA PHE A 50 -0.73 -4.83 -12.21
C PHE A 50 0.33 -5.20 -13.26
N PHE A 51 1.14 -6.25 -13.04
CA PHE A 51 2.15 -6.66 -14.03
C PHE A 51 1.50 -7.18 -15.31
N SER A 52 0.41 -7.95 -15.18
CA SER A 52 -0.33 -8.46 -16.33
C SER A 52 -0.97 -7.33 -17.16
N GLU A 53 -1.52 -6.30 -16.50
CA GLU A 53 -2.04 -5.13 -17.22
C GLU A 53 -0.93 -4.31 -17.89
N ILE A 54 0.26 -4.18 -17.28
CA ILE A 54 1.42 -3.55 -17.96
C ILE A 54 1.78 -4.32 -19.24
N GLU A 55 1.91 -5.63 -19.18
CA GLU A 55 2.26 -6.45 -20.35
C GLU A 55 1.19 -6.34 -21.43
N LYS A 56 -0.08 -6.41 -21.06
CA LYS A 56 -1.23 -6.25 -21.97
C LYS A 56 -1.28 -4.86 -22.60
N GLU A 57 -1.26 -3.79 -21.81
CA GLU A 57 -1.37 -2.41 -22.31
C GLU A 57 -0.15 -2.01 -23.16
N SER A 58 1.02 -2.54 -22.83
CA SER A 58 2.23 -2.35 -23.64
C SER A 58 2.33 -3.31 -24.84
N GLN A 59 1.37 -4.24 -25.01
CA GLN A 59 1.42 -5.26 -26.06
C GLN A 59 2.73 -6.07 -26.02
N GLY A 60 3.20 -6.41 -24.80
CA GLY A 60 4.42 -7.18 -24.57
C GLY A 60 5.74 -6.40 -24.72
N ARG A 61 5.71 -5.09 -24.98
CA ARG A 61 6.93 -4.25 -25.05
C ARG A 61 7.57 -4.06 -23.67
N LEU A 62 6.76 -4.06 -22.61
CA LEU A 62 7.23 -4.00 -21.21
C LEU A 62 6.94 -5.34 -20.53
N LYS A 63 7.92 -5.80 -19.77
CA LYS A 63 7.81 -6.96 -18.89
C LYS A 63 8.39 -6.62 -17.52
N ILE A 64 7.88 -7.27 -16.48
CA ILE A 64 8.38 -7.06 -15.12
C ILE A 64 9.21 -8.26 -14.68
N GLY A 65 10.48 -8.01 -14.34
CA GLY A 65 11.35 -8.95 -13.64
C GLY A 65 11.23 -8.75 -12.14
N ALA A 66 10.46 -9.60 -11.47
CA ALA A 66 10.11 -9.40 -10.06
C ALA A 66 11.10 -10.09 -9.12
N HIS A 67 11.55 -9.34 -8.12
CA HIS A 67 12.41 -9.76 -7.01
C HIS A 67 11.68 -9.52 -5.69
N TRP A 68 11.36 -10.60 -5.00
CA TRP A 68 10.59 -10.63 -3.75
C TRP A 68 11.49 -10.87 -2.54
N LYS A 69 10.93 -10.74 -1.33
CA LYS A 69 11.59 -11.09 -0.05
C LYS A 69 12.86 -10.29 0.22
N GLY A 70 12.93 -9.05 -0.27
CA GLY A 70 14.09 -8.20 -0.02
C GLY A 70 15.34 -8.56 -0.81
N ASP A 71 15.23 -9.36 -1.87
CA ASP A 71 16.35 -9.84 -2.71
C ASP A 71 17.20 -8.67 -3.27
N ILE A 72 16.56 -7.59 -3.70
CA ILE A 72 17.27 -6.37 -4.15
C ILE A 72 17.32 -5.32 -3.04
N SER A 73 16.21 -5.09 -2.33
CA SER A 73 16.10 -4.06 -1.29
C SER A 73 15.20 -4.47 -0.14
N SER A 74 15.66 -4.22 1.08
CA SER A 74 14.79 -4.29 2.26
C SER A 74 13.82 -3.13 2.30
N SER A 75 12.82 -3.18 3.21
CA SER A 75 11.90 -2.07 3.43
C SER A 75 12.59 -0.77 3.85
N TYR A 76 13.72 -0.85 4.54
CA TYR A 76 14.47 0.31 5.04
C TYR A 76 15.32 1.02 3.97
N ASN A 77 15.76 0.33 2.94
CA ASN A 77 16.61 0.90 1.88
C ASN A 77 15.91 0.94 0.51
N ALA A 78 14.64 0.56 0.42
CA ALA A 78 13.89 0.57 -0.83
C ALA A 78 13.83 1.98 -1.46
N LEU A 79 13.60 3.03 -0.66
CA LEU A 79 13.55 4.42 -1.14
C LEU A 79 14.84 4.80 -1.87
N SER A 80 16.00 4.58 -1.24
CA SER A 80 17.30 4.93 -1.83
C SER A 80 17.67 4.04 -3.02
N THR A 81 17.38 2.74 -2.94
CA THR A 81 17.64 1.79 -4.04
C THR A 81 16.86 2.15 -5.31
N LEU A 82 15.58 2.47 -5.16
CA LEU A 82 14.71 2.88 -6.26
C LEU A 82 15.05 4.28 -6.78
N GLY A 83 15.38 5.23 -5.88
CA GLY A 83 15.82 6.57 -6.26
C GLY A 83 17.10 6.57 -7.09
N GLN A 84 18.03 5.65 -6.82
CA GLN A 84 19.24 5.46 -7.62
C GLN A 84 18.96 4.81 -8.97
N GLY A 85 17.97 3.93 -9.09
CA GLY A 85 17.56 3.26 -10.34
C GLY A 85 18.58 2.25 -10.90
N THR A 86 19.69 2.02 -10.22
CA THR A 86 20.79 1.15 -10.74
C THR A 86 20.49 -0.34 -10.57
N ARG A 87 19.79 -0.74 -9.51
CA ARG A 87 19.47 -2.13 -9.18
C ARG A 87 18.01 -2.48 -9.40
N ALA A 88 17.08 -1.53 -9.22
CA ALA A 88 15.65 -1.70 -9.43
C ALA A 88 15.07 -0.47 -10.12
N ASP A 89 14.03 -0.68 -10.91
CA ASP A 89 13.33 0.34 -11.68
C ASP A 89 11.99 0.70 -11.04
N ILE A 90 11.27 -0.31 -10.55
CA ILE A 90 9.96 -0.22 -9.91
C ILE A 90 10.01 -0.96 -8.58
N GLY A 91 9.24 -0.54 -7.60
CA GLY A 91 9.14 -1.28 -6.35
C GLY A 91 8.21 -0.65 -5.33
N ILE A 92 8.12 -1.34 -4.19
CA ILE A 92 7.30 -0.91 -3.05
C ILE A 92 8.13 -0.11 -2.06
N ILE A 93 7.57 1.01 -1.64
CA ILE A 93 8.05 1.80 -0.51
C ILE A 93 6.97 1.81 0.57
N VAL A 94 7.40 1.62 1.81
CA VAL A 94 6.58 1.77 3.02
C VAL A 94 7.03 3.05 3.72
N PRO A 95 6.22 4.12 3.72
CA PRO A 95 6.64 5.44 4.23
C PRO A 95 7.16 5.43 5.65
N GLU A 96 6.66 4.57 6.52
CA GLU A 96 7.08 4.52 7.93
C GLU A 96 8.54 4.11 8.14
N TYR A 97 9.15 3.39 7.20
CA TYR A 97 10.56 3.03 7.27
C TYR A 97 11.50 4.11 6.72
N THR A 98 10.93 5.18 6.16
CA THR A 98 11.63 6.33 5.56
C THR A 98 11.01 7.66 6.03
N ALA A 99 10.69 7.74 7.32
CA ALA A 99 9.91 8.83 7.90
C ALA A 99 10.57 10.22 7.77
N GLU A 100 11.89 10.28 7.70
CA GLU A 100 12.61 11.56 7.53
C GLU A 100 12.54 12.08 6.10
N GLN A 101 12.52 11.20 5.11
CA GLN A 101 12.47 11.53 3.68
C GLN A 101 11.03 11.67 3.16
N LEU A 102 10.08 10.91 3.73
CA LEU A 102 8.67 10.92 3.38
C LEU A 102 7.81 11.40 4.56
N LEU A 103 8.11 12.62 5.00
CA LEU A 103 7.55 13.20 6.20
C LEU A 103 6.03 13.38 6.14
N LEU A 104 5.52 13.93 5.04
CA LEU A 104 4.09 14.18 4.88
C LEU A 104 3.30 12.88 4.75
N HIS A 105 3.87 11.83 4.15
CA HIS A 105 3.24 10.52 4.08
C HIS A 105 3.03 9.87 5.46
N GLN A 106 3.69 10.36 6.52
CA GLN A 106 3.45 9.89 7.90
C GLN A 106 2.06 10.26 8.42
N ILE A 107 1.43 11.31 7.88
CA ILE A 107 0.15 11.85 8.36
C ILE A 107 -0.96 10.80 8.36
N PHE A 108 -0.98 9.91 7.38
CA PHE A 108 -2.05 8.90 7.25
C PHE A 108 -2.21 8.03 8.50
N LYS A 109 -1.12 7.72 9.18
CA LYS A 109 -1.14 6.88 10.40
C LYS A 109 -1.55 7.62 11.68
N SER A 110 -1.79 8.92 11.59
CA SER A 110 -2.20 9.76 12.73
C SER A 110 -3.69 9.67 13.07
N PHE A 111 -4.47 8.92 12.31
CA PHE A 111 -5.91 8.76 12.48
C PHE A 111 -6.24 7.35 12.99
N PRO A 112 -6.83 7.20 14.19
CA PRO A 112 -7.16 5.88 14.75
C PRO A 112 -8.34 5.19 14.05
N LEU A 113 -9.21 5.96 13.40
CA LEU A 113 -10.32 5.49 12.60
C LEU A 113 -10.25 6.07 11.19
N GLY A 114 -10.71 5.30 10.20
CA GLY A 114 -10.72 5.70 8.80
C GLY A 114 -11.87 5.06 8.01
N PRO A 115 -11.77 5.06 6.68
CA PRO A 115 -12.78 4.43 5.83
C PRO A 115 -12.92 2.94 6.13
N ALA A 116 -14.15 2.46 6.30
CA ALA A 116 -14.44 1.13 6.84
C ALA A 116 -14.50 -0.01 5.80
N ASN A 117 -14.18 0.24 4.53
CA ASN A 117 -14.06 -0.79 3.50
C ASN A 117 -13.05 -0.39 2.44
N GLY A 118 -12.61 -1.37 1.65
CA GLY A 118 -11.56 -1.21 0.65
C GLY A 118 -11.88 -0.16 -0.40
N GLU A 119 -13.10 -0.15 -0.94
CA GLU A 119 -13.49 0.87 -1.93
C GLU A 119 -13.46 2.30 -1.37
N ALA A 120 -13.91 2.50 -0.13
CA ALA A 120 -13.88 3.81 0.50
C ALA A 120 -12.44 4.26 0.79
N GLN A 121 -11.55 3.33 1.16
CA GLN A 121 -10.12 3.60 1.33
C GLN A 121 -9.46 3.99 0.00
N VAL A 122 -9.72 3.25 -1.08
CA VAL A 122 -9.19 3.55 -2.41
C VAL A 122 -9.66 4.94 -2.87
N ARG A 123 -10.96 5.25 -2.74
CA ARG A 123 -11.48 6.59 -3.07
C ARG A 123 -10.83 7.70 -2.25
N PHE A 124 -10.54 7.45 -0.97
CA PHE A 124 -9.87 8.42 -0.10
C PHE A 124 -8.45 8.70 -0.60
N PHE A 125 -7.61 7.68 -0.78
CA PHE A 125 -6.22 7.85 -1.24
C PHE A 125 -6.14 8.41 -2.65
N HIS A 126 -7.01 7.96 -3.57
CA HIS A 126 -7.12 8.53 -4.91
C HIS A 126 -7.33 10.06 -4.85
N ARG A 127 -8.32 10.50 -4.07
CA ARG A 127 -8.59 11.93 -3.88
C ARG A 127 -7.40 12.67 -3.26
N VAL A 128 -6.79 12.08 -2.24
CA VAL A 128 -5.63 12.69 -1.57
C VAL A 128 -4.49 12.91 -2.55
N PHE A 129 -4.07 11.89 -3.29
CA PHE A 129 -2.94 11.99 -4.21
C PHE A 129 -3.24 12.90 -5.42
N GLN A 130 -4.51 13.05 -5.80
CA GLN A 130 -4.91 14.01 -6.83
C GLN A 130 -4.94 15.46 -6.33
N GLN A 131 -5.43 15.71 -5.12
CA GLN A 131 -5.66 17.06 -4.60
C GLN A 131 -4.44 17.68 -3.93
N TYR A 132 -3.51 16.85 -3.42
CA TYR A 132 -2.38 17.32 -2.62
C TYR A 132 -1.04 16.98 -3.29
N PRO A 133 -0.54 17.85 -4.19
CA PRO A 133 0.70 17.62 -4.94
C PRO A 133 1.95 17.55 -4.04
N GLN A 134 1.83 17.90 -2.76
CA GLN A 134 2.89 17.81 -1.76
C GLN A 134 3.44 16.39 -1.66
N PHE A 135 2.58 15.37 -1.70
CA PHE A 135 2.97 13.96 -1.67
C PHE A 135 3.83 13.57 -2.88
N ALA A 136 3.43 14.02 -4.08
CA ALA A 136 4.21 13.78 -5.29
C ALA A 136 5.56 14.52 -5.25
N ARG A 137 5.62 15.73 -4.65
CA ARG A 137 6.88 16.46 -4.47
C ARG A 137 7.86 15.75 -3.55
N GLU A 138 7.39 15.17 -2.42
CA GLU A 138 8.26 14.37 -1.54
C GLU A 138 8.91 13.18 -2.28
N LEU A 139 8.13 12.47 -3.08
CA LEU A 139 8.67 11.38 -3.91
C LEU A 139 9.63 11.90 -4.97
N GLY A 140 9.28 13.03 -5.63
CA GLY A 140 10.10 13.67 -6.65
C GLY A 140 11.48 14.12 -6.14
N GLN A 141 11.58 14.54 -4.88
CA GLN A 141 12.85 14.88 -4.21
C GLN A 141 13.77 13.65 -4.05
N ASN A 142 13.19 12.45 -4.07
CA ASN A 142 13.91 11.17 -4.03
C ASN A 142 14.02 10.50 -5.42
N ASN A 143 13.86 11.26 -6.50
CA ASN A 143 13.90 10.78 -7.89
C ASN A 143 12.88 9.68 -8.20
N LEU A 144 11.69 9.76 -7.61
CA LEU A 144 10.63 8.77 -7.72
C LEU A 144 9.32 9.37 -8.21
N VAL A 145 8.53 8.55 -8.89
CA VAL A 145 7.17 8.85 -9.32
C VAL A 145 6.24 7.77 -8.78
N ASN A 146 5.14 8.18 -8.14
CA ASN A 146 4.10 7.25 -7.71
C ASN A 146 3.34 6.73 -8.94
N LEU A 147 3.29 5.41 -9.10
CA LEU A 147 2.48 4.76 -10.14
C LEU A 147 1.12 4.35 -9.60
N GLN A 148 1.11 3.81 -8.38
CA GLN A 148 -0.06 3.26 -7.74
C GLN A 148 0.19 3.18 -6.22
N PHE A 149 -0.86 2.95 -5.47
CA PHE A 149 -0.78 2.62 -4.05
C PHE A 149 -1.49 1.29 -3.78
N PHE A 150 -1.06 0.62 -2.72
CA PHE A 150 -1.74 -0.52 -2.14
C PHE A 150 -1.98 -0.24 -0.66
N LEU A 151 -2.98 -0.90 -0.09
CA LEU A 151 -3.43 -0.61 1.26
C LEU A 151 -3.25 -1.84 2.15
N GLY A 152 -2.89 -1.61 3.39
CA GLY A 152 -2.91 -2.64 4.42
C GLY A 152 -4.33 -2.93 4.89
N TYR A 153 -4.54 -4.11 5.43
CA TYR A 153 -5.78 -4.45 6.11
C TYR A 153 -5.99 -3.62 7.39
N PRO A 154 -7.19 -3.63 7.97
CA PRO A 154 -7.45 -3.00 9.25
C PRO A 154 -6.47 -3.44 10.33
N VAL A 155 -6.31 -2.61 11.35
CA VAL A 155 -5.52 -2.97 12.50
C VAL A 155 -6.16 -4.12 13.27
N GLY A 156 -5.33 -5.07 13.69
CA GLY A 156 -5.67 -6.08 14.68
C GLY A 156 -4.87 -5.84 15.96
N PHE A 157 -5.55 -5.91 17.10
CA PHE A 157 -4.90 -5.97 18.39
C PHE A 157 -4.84 -7.45 18.81
N PHE A 158 -3.69 -8.06 18.56
CA PHE A 158 -3.43 -9.45 18.96
C PHE A 158 -3.06 -9.47 20.42
N THR A 159 -3.84 -10.17 21.26
CA THR A 159 -3.67 -10.19 22.72
C THR A 159 -3.61 -11.61 23.25
N ARG A 160 -2.88 -11.77 24.38
CA ARG A 160 -2.79 -13.05 25.10
C ARG A 160 -4.00 -13.30 26.00
N GLN A 161 -4.68 -12.24 26.39
CA GLN A 161 -5.83 -12.28 27.31
C GLN A 161 -7.13 -11.92 26.54
N PRO A 162 -8.26 -12.58 26.87
CA PRO A 162 -9.53 -12.35 26.17
C PRO A 162 -10.14 -10.98 26.47
N ASP A 163 -9.96 -10.45 27.68
CA ASP A 163 -10.73 -9.34 28.22
C ASP A 163 -9.98 -8.01 28.17
N VAL A 164 -9.13 -7.81 27.17
CA VAL A 164 -8.37 -6.56 27.03
C VAL A 164 -9.30 -5.44 26.60
N LYS A 165 -9.36 -4.37 27.41
CA LYS A 165 -10.08 -3.14 27.08
C LYS A 165 -9.11 -2.15 26.43
N LEU A 166 -9.26 -1.88 25.14
CA LEU A 166 -8.34 -1.02 24.41
C LEU A 166 -8.27 0.42 24.92
N LYS A 167 -9.30 0.88 25.63
CA LYS A 167 -9.32 2.20 26.28
C LYS A 167 -8.51 2.29 27.56
N GLN A 168 -8.04 1.15 28.11
CA GLN A 168 -7.40 1.05 29.41
C GLN A 168 -6.35 -0.05 29.40
N LEU A 169 -5.11 0.32 29.07
CA LEU A 169 -4.01 -0.61 28.81
C LEU A 169 -2.93 -0.60 29.93
N GLU A 170 -3.25 -0.07 31.11
CA GLU A 170 -2.32 0.01 32.22
C GLU A 170 -1.71 -1.36 32.54
N GLY A 171 -0.40 -1.39 32.79
CA GLY A 171 0.35 -2.60 33.11
C GLY A 171 0.64 -3.51 31.91
N THR A 172 0.23 -3.14 30.70
CA THR A 172 0.48 -3.92 29.49
C THR A 172 1.62 -3.35 28.64
N LYS A 173 2.30 -4.24 27.90
CA LYS A 173 3.40 -3.91 26.99
C LYS A 173 3.02 -4.31 25.56
N TRP A 174 3.16 -3.39 24.64
CA TRP A 174 2.73 -3.52 23.26
C TRP A 174 3.86 -3.28 22.28
N ARG A 175 3.82 -3.99 21.17
CA ARG A 175 4.64 -3.69 20.00
C ARG A 175 3.79 -3.05 18.91
N THR A 176 4.26 -1.95 18.38
CA THR A 176 3.81 -1.36 17.11
C THR A 176 4.98 -0.65 16.43
N ALA A 177 4.94 -0.49 15.10
CA ALA A 177 6.05 0.13 14.35
C ALA A 177 5.97 1.66 14.35
N SER A 178 4.76 2.21 14.20
CA SER A 178 4.55 3.64 14.00
C SER A 178 4.69 4.43 15.31
N PHE A 179 5.39 5.56 15.29
CA PHE A 179 5.47 6.49 16.43
C PHE A 179 4.09 7.05 16.82
N TRP A 180 3.17 7.22 15.87
CA TRP A 180 1.78 7.61 16.12
C TRP A 180 1.09 6.58 17.03
N HIS A 181 1.16 5.33 16.62
CA HIS A 181 0.50 4.24 17.33
C HIS A 181 1.16 3.95 18.68
N GLN A 182 2.47 4.18 18.82
CA GLN A 182 3.14 4.16 20.12
C GLN A 182 2.56 5.22 21.05
N SER A 183 2.31 6.44 20.54
CA SER A 183 1.68 7.50 21.30
C SER A 183 0.24 7.16 21.68
N PHE A 184 -0.52 6.56 20.75
CA PHE A 184 -1.90 6.11 21.03
C PHE A 184 -1.95 5.06 22.14
N LEU A 185 -1.09 4.05 22.08
CA LEU A 185 -1.01 3.02 23.12
C LEU A 185 -0.59 3.58 24.48
N ARG A 186 0.39 4.51 24.48
CA ARG A 186 0.80 5.20 25.73
C ARG A 186 -0.33 6.05 26.31
N ASN A 187 -1.08 6.77 25.49
CA ASN A 187 -2.21 7.58 25.93
C ASN A 187 -3.34 6.71 26.51
N ALA A 188 -3.49 5.47 26.03
CA ALA A 188 -4.41 4.48 26.59
C ALA A 188 -3.83 3.75 27.84
N GLY A 189 -2.65 4.14 28.33
CA GLY A 189 -2.02 3.61 29.55
C GLY A 189 -1.00 2.49 29.32
N GLY A 190 -0.82 2.01 28.09
CA GLY A 190 0.11 0.92 27.77
C GLY A 190 1.56 1.39 27.64
N ALA A 191 2.50 0.50 27.92
CA ALA A 191 3.91 0.67 27.55
C ALA A 191 4.18 0.17 26.14
N THR A 192 5.15 0.77 25.43
CA THR A 192 5.49 0.37 24.06
C THR A 192 6.94 -0.11 23.96
N LEU A 193 7.16 -1.17 23.20
CA LEU A 193 8.50 -1.68 22.87
C LEU A 193 8.74 -1.55 21.37
N VAL A 194 9.91 -1.04 21.00
CA VAL A 194 10.39 -1.03 19.61
C VAL A 194 11.14 -2.33 19.35
N MET A 195 10.65 -3.10 18.40
CA MET A 195 11.28 -4.36 17.97
C MET A 195 11.29 -4.42 16.44
N PRO A 196 12.40 -4.89 15.83
CA PRO A 196 12.43 -5.18 14.40
C PRO A 196 11.34 -6.18 14.01
N TRP A 197 10.86 -6.07 12.76
CA TRP A 197 9.85 -6.99 12.23
C TRP A 197 10.48 -8.34 11.89
N ASN A 198 10.28 -9.32 12.77
CA ASN A 198 10.74 -10.71 12.60
C ASN A 198 10.04 -11.64 13.61
N ASP A 199 10.37 -12.93 13.59
CA ASP A 199 9.76 -13.98 14.42
C ASP A 199 9.95 -13.77 15.93
N LYS A 200 10.91 -12.94 16.36
CA LYS A 200 11.11 -12.61 17.78
C LYS A 200 9.91 -11.91 18.40
N ILE A 201 9.04 -11.28 17.59
CA ILE A 201 7.79 -10.68 18.08
C ILE A 201 6.86 -11.77 18.61
N THR A 202 6.68 -12.86 17.86
CA THR A 202 5.85 -14.00 18.30
C THR A 202 6.44 -14.68 19.54
N ASP A 203 7.76 -14.80 19.63
CA ASP A 203 8.43 -15.28 20.84
C ASP A 203 8.18 -14.36 22.05
N ALA A 204 8.27 -13.05 21.86
CA ALA A 204 8.00 -12.08 22.93
C ALA A 204 6.54 -12.12 23.41
N LEU A 205 5.59 -12.35 22.50
CA LEU A 205 4.19 -12.61 22.87
C LEU A 205 4.06 -13.91 23.66
N ARG A 206 4.67 -15.00 23.19
CA ARG A 206 4.60 -16.31 23.85
C ARG A 206 5.17 -16.31 25.25
N THR A 207 6.31 -15.64 25.47
CA THR A 207 6.99 -15.56 26.76
C THR A 207 6.39 -14.54 27.73
N GLY A 208 5.50 -13.65 27.26
CA GLY A 208 4.91 -12.58 28.06
C GLY A 208 5.77 -11.32 28.17
N GLN A 209 6.86 -11.22 27.42
CA GLN A 209 7.59 -9.96 27.25
C GLN A 209 6.71 -8.89 26.61
N LEU A 210 5.81 -9.30 25.73
CA LEU A 210 4.71 -8.50 25.17
C LEU A 210 3.36 -9.05 25.65
N ASN A 211 2.44 -8.15 25.98
CA ASN A 211 1.03 -8.47 26.24
C ASN A 211 0.21 -8.42 24.97
N GLY A 212 0.63 -7.58 23.99
CA GLY A 212 -0.09 -7.43 22.73
C GLY A 212 0.78 -6.89 21.60
N LEU A 213 0.23 -7.07 20.40
CA LEU A 213 0.75 -6.57 19.15
C LEU A 213 -0.34 -5.77 18.43
N MET A 214 -0.06 -4.53 18.09
CA MET A 214 -0.91 -3.69 17.26
C MET A 214 -0.30 -3.59 15.86
N VAL A 215 -0.93 -4.22 14.88
CA VAL A 215 -0.45 -4.33 13.49
C VAL A 215 -1.62 -4.60 12.54
N ASN A 216 -1.42 -4.50 11.24
CA ASN A 216 -2.39 -4.99 10.26
C ASN A 216 -2.68 -6.49 10.47
N LEU A 217 -3.90 -6.91 10.22
CA LEU A 217 -4.31 -8.31 10.41
C LEU A 217 -3.47 -9.27 9.57
N ASP A 218 -3.19 -8.95 8.31
CA ASP A 218 -2.36 -9.74 7.41
C ASP A 218 -0.91 -9.88 7.91
N SER A 219 -0.32 -8.77 8.35
CA SER A 219 1.04 -8.80 8.90
C SER A 219 1.13 -9.65 10.18
N GLY A 220 0.10 -9.59 11.04
CA GLY A 220 0.03 -10.47 12.21
C GLY A 220 -0.07 -11.95 11.85
N ASP A 221 -0.82 -12.27 10.81
CA ASP A 221 -0.94 -13.61 10.25
C ASP A 221 0.39 -14.11 9.65
N ASP A 222 1.10 -13.26 8.91
CA ASP A 222 2.38 -13.60 8.27
C ASP A 222 3.45 -14.10 9.28
N ILE A 223 3.45 -13.58 10.51
CA ILE A 223 4.33 -14.03 11.60
C ILE A 223 3.64 -15.02 12.56
N HIS A 224 2.45 -15.48 12.21
CA HIS A 224 1.65 -16.39 13.05
C HIS A 224 1.43 -15.88 14.48
N ALA A 225 1.20 -14.58 14.64
CA ALA A 225 1.01 -13.96 15.96
C ALA A 225 -0.17 -14.58 16.73
N GLN A 226 -1.22 -15.03 16.05
CA GLN A 226 -2.39 -15.72 16.61
C GLN A 226 -2.03 -16.98 17.40
N ARG A 227 -0.90 -17.62 17.11
CA ARG A 227 -0.45 -18.82 17.87
C ARG A 227 0.02 -18.48 19.29
N ALA A 228 0.49 -17.25 19.51
CA ALA A 228 0.95 -16.79 20.81
C ALA A 228 -0.02 -15.80 21.47
N ALA A 229 -0.83 -15.11 20.69
CA ALA A 229 -1.80 -14.10 21.10
C ALA A 229 -3.13 -14.33 20.33
N PRO A 230 -3.93 -15.33 20.72
CA PRO A 230 -5.06 -15.80 19.91
C PRO A 230 -6.30 -14.90 19.95
N TYR A 231 -6.39 -13.96 20.87
CA TYR A 231 -7.51 -13.02 20.96
C TYR A 231 -7.21 -11.79 20.11
N ILE A 232 -8.02 -11.57 19.08
CA ILE A 232 -7.78 -10.50 18.11
C ILE A 232 -8.99 -9.56 18.12
N HIS A 233 -8.77 -8.34 18.63
CA HIS A 233 -9.77 -7.28 18.56
C HIS A 233 -9.54 -6.48 17.28
N TYR A 234 -10.57 -6.32 16.46
CA TYR A 234 -10.46 -5.61 15.18
C TYR A 234 -11.77 -4.95 14.77
N SER A 235 -11.70 -4.06 13.83
CA SER A 235 -12.83 -3.53 13.08
C SER A 235 -12.35 -3.04 11.72
N PRO A 236 -13.13 -3.17 10.65
CA PRO A 236 -12.80 -2.55 9.35
C PRO A 236 -12.58 -1.05 9.43
N ALA A 237 -13.16 -0.37 10.42
CA ALA A 237 -12.97 1.06 10.66
C ALA A 237 -11.71 1.41 11.47
N LEU A 238 -11.08 0.43 12.13
CA LEU A 238 -9.80 0.64 12.78
C LEU A 238 -8.73 0.77 11.72
N TRP A 239 -8.21 1.98 11.59
CA TRP A 239 -7.36 2.31 10.49
C TRP A 239 -5.91 2.52 10.92
N LEU A 240 -5.02 1.79 10.28
CA LEU A 240 -3.60 1.99 10.46
C LEU A 240 -3.07 3.12 9.56
N GLY A 241 -3.86 3.55 8.59
CA GLY A 241 -3.41 4.49 7.56
C GLY A 241 -2.22 3.93 6.78
N HIS A 242 -2.14 2.61 6.66
CA HIS A 242 -1.00 1.95 6.03
C HIS A 242 -1.15 1.98 4.52
N VAL A 243 -0.22 2.66 3.88
CA VAL A 243 -0.14 2.76 2.43
C VAL A 243 1.21 2.23 1.96
N TYR A 244 1.16 1.33 0.99
CA TYR A 244 2.31 0.91 0.22
C TYR A 244 2.35 1.73 -1.07
N LEU A 245 3.42 2.45 -1.30
CA LEU A 245 3.61 3.22 -2.53
C LEU A 245 4.32 2.36 -3.56
N LEU A 246 3.65 2.11 -4.67
CA LEU A 246 4.28 1.49 -5.84
C LEU A 246 4.86 2.62 -6.70
N VAL A 247 6.16 2.70 -6.72
CA VAL A 247 6.90 3.79 -7.37
C VAL A 247 7.78 3.29 -8.50
N ILE A 248 8.08 4.19 -9.43
CA ILE A 248 9.10 3.99 -10.47
C ILE A 248 10.18 5.06 -10.33
N ASN A 249 11.41 4.68 -10.63
CA ASN A 249 12.51 5.64 -10.78
C ASN A 249 12.19 6.65 -11.90
N LYS A 250 12.36 7.94 -11.61
CA LYS A 250 11.97 9.02 -12.53
C LYS A 250 12.76 8.99 -13.84
N ASP A 251 14.06 8.69 -13.77
CA ASP A 251 14.91 8.62 -14.96
C ASP A 251 14.55 7.41 -15.83
N THR A 252 14.26 6.26 -15.19
CA THR A 252 13.72 5.08 -15.89
C THR A 252 12.43 5.41 -16.61
N LEU A 253 11.47 6.07 -15.94
CA LEU A 253 10.19 6.46 -16.54
C LEU A 253 10.39 7.43 -17.71
N ASN A 254 11.26 8.42 -17.57
CA ASN A 254 11.57 9.40 -18.61
C ASN A 254 12.25 8.78 -19.84
N ALA A 255 13.02 7.70 -19.64
CA ALA A 255 13.68 6.95 -20.71
C ALA A 255 12.74 6.02 -21.49
N LEU A 256 11.48 5.85 -21.04
CA LEU A 256 10.45 5.13 -21.80
C LEU A 256 9.86 6.04 -22.89
N ASP A 257 9.43 5.44 -23.99
CA ASP A 257 8.64 6.17 -24.98
C ASP A 257 7.22 6.51 -24.45
N GLU A 258 6.52 7.41 -25.12
CA GLU A 258 5.21 7.88 -24.68
C GLU A 258 4.16 6.75 -24.62
N ARG A 259 4.23 5.80 -25.54
CA ARG A 259 3.29 4.66 -25.57
C ARG A 259 3.46 3.77 -24.34
N ASP A 260 4.70 3.57 -23.92
CA ASP A 260 5.03 2.74 -22.77
C ASP A 260 4.69 3.45 -21.46
N ARG A 261 4.90 4.77 -21.37
CA ARG A 261 4.42 5.59 -20.24
C ARG A 261 2.90 5.55 -20.11
N LEU A 262 2.18 5.64 -21.25
CA LEU A 262 0.72 5.51 -21.28
C LEU A 262 0.25 4.11 -20.89
N ALA A 263 0.94 3.06 -21.32
CA ALA A 263 0.63 1.68 -20.92
C ALA A 263 0.73 1.48 -19.40
N ILE A 264 1.79 1.97 -18.78
CA ILE A 264 1.96 1.91 -17.32
C ILE A 264 0.82 2.68 -16.62
N ARG A 265 0.47 3.87 -17.09
CA ARG A 265 -0.62 4.68 -16.51
C ARG A 265 -1.96 3.95 -16.58
N ARG A 266 -2.33 3.40 -17.75
CA ARG A 266 -3.57 2.64 -17.93
C ARG A 266 -3.62 1.39 -17.07
N ALA A 267 -2.49 0.69 -16.95
CA ALA A 267 -2.36 -0.46 -16.05
C ALA A 267 -2.62 -0.06 -14.59
N ALA A 268 -2.06 1.07 -14.14
CA ALA A 268 -2.29 1.59 -12.80
C ALA A 268 -3.78 1.94 -12.56
N GLU A 269 -4.42 2.65 -13.50
CA GLU A 269 -5.84 3.00 -13.42
C GLU A 269 -6.75 1.76 -13.38
N THR A 270 -6.45 0.74 -14.19
CA THR A 270 -7.21 -0.52 -14.21
C THR A 270 -7.05 -1.29 -12.91
N THR A 271 -5.83 -1.32 -12.38
CA THR A 271 -5.50 -1.96 -11.10
C THR A 271 -6.22 -1.28 -9.94
N GLU A 272 -6.23 0.05 -9.89
CA GLU A 272 -6.89 0.82 -8.84
C GLU A 272 -8.39 0.52 -8.75
N LYS A 273 -9.07 0.40 -9.89
CA LYS A 273 -10.52 0.08 -9.95
C LYS A 273 -10.86 -1.27 -9.33
N GLN A 274 -9.93 -2.22 -9.30
CA GLN A 274 -10.12 -3.56 -8.75
C GLN A 274 -9.67 -3.67 -7.29
N LEU A 275 -8.83 -2.73 -6.82
CA LEU A 275 -8.16 -2.84 -5.53
C LEU A 275 -9.13 -2.86 -4.35
N GLY A 276 -10.18 -2.03 -4.38
CA GLY A 276 -11.17 -1.94 -3.29
C GLY A 276 -11.88 -3.27 -3.04
N ALA A 277 -12.40 -3.89 -4.10
CA ALA A 277 -13.07 -5.20 -4.02
C ALA A 277 -12.10 -6.33 -3.61
N ALA A 278 -10.84 -6.26 -4.08
CA ALA A 278 -9.81 -7.23 -3.70
C ALA A 278 -9.48 -7.14 -2.20
N LEU A 279 -9.39 -5.92 -1.65
CA LEU A 279 -9.20 -5.71 -0.21
C LEU A 279 -10.35 -6.29 0.62
N ASP A 280 -11.60 -6.00 0.24
CA ASP A 280 -12.76 -6.45 1.00
C ASP A 280 -12.89 -8.00 0.96
N SER A 281 -12.73 -8.62 -0.21
CA SER A 281 -12.77 -10.08 -0.31
C SER A 281 -11.58 -10.75 0.37
N GLY A 282 -10.41 -10.16 0.30
CA GLY A 282 -9.21 -10.64 0.96
C GLY A 282 -9.31 -10.57 2.48
N LEU A 283 -9.91 -9.51 3.04
CA LEU A 283 -10.16 -9.40 4.49
C LEU A 283 -11.11 -10.49 4.97
N ALA A 284 -12.20 -10.75 4.25
CA ALA A 284 -13.14 -11.82 4.59
C ALA A 284 -12.46 -13.20 4.58
N SER A 285 -11.61 -13.45 3.57
CA SER A 285 -10.84 -14.71 3.50
C SER A 285 -9.82 -14.83 4.64
N LEU A 286 -9.16 -13.72 5.00
CA LEU A 286 -8.18 -13.71 6.08
C LEU A 286 -8.83 -13.97 7.45
N THR A 287 -9.94 -13.31 7.76
CA THR A 287 -10.64 -13.52 9.04
C THR A 287 -11.11 -14.96 9.19
N THR A 288 -11.68 -15.56 8.13
CA THR A 288 -12.05 -16.97 8.12
C THR A 288 -10.85 -17.90 8.37
N ARG A 289 -9.71 -17.62 7.74
CA ARG A 289 -8.48 -18.40 7.94
C ARG A 289 -7.98 -18.31 9.38
N LEU A 290 -7.91 -17.11 9.94
CA LEU A 290 -7.50 -16.89 11.33
C LEU A 290 -8.39 -17.67 12.32
N GLU A 291 -9.72 -17.67 12.13
CA GLU A 291 -10.64 -18.43 12.96
C GLU A 291 -10.42 -19.94 12.83
N ASN A 292 -10.21 -20.45 11.61
CA ASN A 292 -9.91 -21.86 11.36
C ASN A 292 -8.57 -22.28 11.99
N GLU A 293 -7.62 -21.37 12.14
CA GLU A 293 -6.35 -21.60 12.83
C GLU A 293 -6.45 -21.43 14.37
N GLY A 294 -7.65 -21.17 14.89
CA GLY A 294 -7.94 -21.12 16.31
C GLY A 294 -7.92 -19.72 16.93
N ALA A 295 -7.76 -18.67 16.14
CA ALA A 295 -7.91 -17.32 16.63
C ALA A 295 -9.34 -17.04 17.10
N LYS A 296 -9.46 -16.18 18.11
CA LYS A 296 -10.74 -15.70 18.67
C LYS A 296 -10.91 -14.26 18.26
N LEU A 297 -11.66 -14.05 17.17
CA LEU A 297 -11.90 -12.72 16.64
C LEU A 297 -13.02 -12.01 17.41
N HIS A 298 -12.72 -10.80 17.89
CA HIS A 298 -13.70 -9.87 18.48
C HIS A 298 -13.86 -8.66 17.55
N LEU A 299 -15.00 -8.61 16.86
CA LEU A 299 -15.37 -7.44 16.07
C LEU A 299 -15.84 -6.32 17.00
N LEU A 300 -15.03 -5.26 17.08
CA LEU A 300 -15.33 -4.12 17.93
C LEU A 300 -16.63 -3.44 17.54
N SER A 301 -17.51 -3.23 18.51
CA SER A 301 -18.71 -2.40 18.38
C SER A 301 -18.35 -0.94 18.07
N ARG A 302 -19.33 -0.16 17.65
CA ARG A 302 -19.14 1.27 17.41
C ARG A 302 -18.68 2.02 18.67
N ASP A 303 -19.22 1.65 19.83
CA ASP A 303 -18.85 2.28 21.10
C ASP A 303 -17.41 1.97 21.48
N GLU A 304 -16.95 0.72 21.35
CA GLU A 304 -15.56 0.33 21.58
C GLU A 304 -14.58 1.05 20.65
N GLN A 305 -14.95 1.24 19.38
CA GLN A 305 -14.16 2.03 18.42
C GLN A 305 -14.03 3.50 18.85
N LEU A 306 -15.13 4.12 19.32
CA LEU A 306 -15.12 5.50 19.82
C LEU A 306 -14.37 5.63 21.15
N GLU A 307 -14.49 4.65 22.04
CA GLU A 307 -13.72 4.59 23.28
C GLU A 307 -12.20 4.51 22.98
N TRP A 308 -11.80 3.65 22.05
CA TRP A 308 -10.42 3.60 21.57
C TRP A 308 -9.98 4.94 20.99
N GLN A 309 -10.75 5.51 20.05
CA GLN A 309 -10.43 6.80 19.45
C GLN A 309 -10.22 7.89 20.50
N LYS A 310 -11.09 7.95 21.52
CA LYS A 310 -10.96 8.89 22.64
C LYS A 310 -9.69 8.64 23.47
N ALA A 311 -9.41 7.37 23.78
CA ALA A 311 -8.25 7.00 24.57
C ALA A 311 -6.92 7.35 23.89
N THR A 312 -6.87 7.32 22.55
CA THR A 312 -5.66 7.67 21.77
C THR A 312 -5.24 9.12 21.93
N ARG A 313 -6.14 10.03 22.28
CA ARG A 313 -5.93 11.49 22.28
C ARG A 313 -5.28 11.97 20.96
N TYR A 314 -5.67 11.37 19.85
CA TYR A 314 -4.96 11.50 18.56
C TYR A 314 -4.83 12.93 18.07
N GLN A 315 -5.81 13.79 18.36
CA GLN A 315 -5.78 15.21 17.96
C GLN A 315 -4.64 15.95 18.64
N GLU A 316 -4.40 15.72 19.93
CA GLU A 316 -3.29 16.31 20.66
C GLU A 316 -1.94 15.81 20.13
N VAL A 317 -1.86 14.52 19.79
CA VAL A 317 -0.65 13.94 19.16
C VAL A 317 -0.40 14.56 17.78
N GLN A 318 -1.45 14.79 16.98
CA GLN A 318 -1.36 15.48 15.69
C GLN A 318 -0.88 16.92 15.84
N GLU A 319 -1.45 17.67 16.78
CA GLU A 319 -1.08 19.07 17.04
C GLU A 319 0.38 19.19 17.49
N GLU A 320 0.83 18.30 18.37
CA GLU A 320 2.23 18.28 18.78
C GLU A 320 3.18 18.01 17.59
N TRP A 321 2.83 17.03 16.76
CA TRP A 321 3.60 16.73 15.56
C TRP A 321 3.63 17.93 14.60
N VAL A 322 2.49 18.59 14.36
CA VAL A 322 2.41 19.78 13.52
C VAL A 322 3.34 20.87 14.03
N ARG A 323 3.28 21.21 15.34
CA ARG A 323 4.19 22.20 15.95
C ARG A 323 5.66 21.85 15.72
N GLN A 324 6.01 20.57 15.88
CA GLN A 324 7.39 20.10 15.63
C GLN A 324 7.80 20.24 14.18
N GLN A 325 6.90 19.99 13.23
CA GLN A 325 7.20 20.12 11.81
C GLN A 325 7.33 21.59 11.39
N GLU A 326 6.42 22.44 11.83
CA GLU A 326 6.46 23.88 11.56
C GLU A 326 7.73 24.55 12.14
N SER A 327 8.17 24.14 13.34
CA SER A 327 9.43 24.62 13.93
C SER A 327 10.68 24.23 13.11
N LYS A 328 10.57 23.16 12.27
CA LYS A 328 11.61 22.73 11.32
C LYS A 328 11.46 23.36 9.92
N GLY A 329 10.49 24.24 9.75
CA GLY A 329 10.22 24.91 8.47
C GLY A 329 9.26 24.17 7.53
N ASN A 330 8.62 23.06 7.98
CA ASN A 330 7.66 22.31 7.18
C ASN A 330 6.26 22.93 7.29
N THR A 331 6.03 24.07 6.66
CA THR A 331 4.81 24.89 6.78
C THR A 331 3.56 24.25 6.19
N ASP A 332 3.70 23.26 5.31
CA ASP A 332 2.57 22.51 4.72
C ASP A 332 1.91 21.54 5.72
N ALA A 333 2.60 21.16 6.79
CA ALA A 333 2.18 20.07 7.69
C ALA A 333 0.84 20.36 8.39
N GLY A 334 0.68 21.55 8.96
CA GLY A 334 -0.54 21.93 9.67
C GLY A 334 -1.76 22.02 8.76
N LYS A 335 -1.61 22.68 7.62
CA LYS A 335 -2.68 22.79 6.62
C LYS A 335 -3.11 21.41 6.12
N LEU A 336 -2.15 20.56 5.74
CA LEU A 336 -2.42 19.23 5.22
C LEU A 336 -3.10 18.33 6.26
N MET A 337 -2.63 18.37 7.52
CA MET A 337 -3.27 17.64 8.63
C MET A 337 -4.75 18.04 8.80
N HIS A 338 -5.02 19.35 8.77
CA HIS A 338 -6.39 19.86 8.90
C HIS A 338 -7.29 19.40 7.75
N GLU A 339 -6.82 19.54 6.51
CA GLU A 339 -7.59 19.18 5.31
C GLU A 339 -7.86 17.67 5.24
N LEU A 340 -6.88 16.82 5.59
CA LEU A 340 -7.10 15.38 5.64
C LEU A 340 -8.08 14.97 6.75
N ARG A 341 -8.07 15.66 7.89
CA ARG A 341 -9.07 15.46 8.95
C ARG A 341 -10.48 15.73 8.42
N LEU A 342 -10.70 16.87 7.76
CA LEU A 342 -11.97 17.22 7.15
C LEU A 342 -12.42 16.20 6.09
N LEU A 343 -11.48 15.72 5.28
CA LEU A 343 -11.76 14.72 4.25
C LEU A 343 -12.21 13.39 4.85
N LEU A 344 -11.58 12.92 5.93
CA LEU A 344 -11.98 11.70 6.64
C LEU A 344 -13.34 11.85 7.32
N GLU A 345 -13.61 13.00 7.95
CA GLU A 345 -14.92 13.28 8.56
C GLU A 345 -16.05 13.32 7.54
N ALA A 346 -15.82 13.91 6.36
CA ALA A 346 -16.79 13.94 5.27
C ALA A 346 -17.11 12.52 4.77
N ASN A 347 -16.10 11.66 4.63
CA ASN A 347 -16.30 10.25 4.25
C ASN A 347 -17.11 9.46 5.30
N ALA A 348 -16.95 9.77 6.58
CA ALA A 348 -17.71 9.13 7.65
C ALA A 348 -19.20 9.53 7.66
N ARG A 349 -19.55 10.74 7.18
CA ARG A 349 -20.93 11.25 7.11
C ARG A 349 -21.72 10.72 5.92
N GLN A 350 -21.07 10.39 4.81
CA GLN A 350 -21.73 9.87 3.59
C GLN A 350 -22.32 8.47 3.76
N LYS A 351 -22.10 7.79 4.87
CA LYS A 351 -22.61 6.45 5.22
C LYS A 351 -23.81 6.49 6.19
N ARG A 352 -24.33 7.66 6.53
CA ARG A 352 -25.57 7.83 7.29
C ARG A 352 -26.72 8.18 6.36
#